data_d32d30a614a7be3e5acb6858fe104958
#
_entry.id   d32d30a614a7be3e5acb6858fe104958
#
_cell.length_a   1.000
_cell.length_b   1.000
_cell.length_c   1.000
_cell.angle_alpha   90.00
_cell.angle_beta   90.00
_cell.angle_gamma   90.00
#
_symmetry.space_group_name_H-M   'P 1'
#
loop_
_entity.id
_entity.type
_entity.pdbx_description
1 polymer ?
#
loop_
_entity_poly.entity_id
_entity_poly.type
_entity_poly.pdbx_seq_one_letter_code
_entity_poly.pdbx_strand_id
1 'polypeptide(L)'
;MIKCNVTVCGTIGRDASMRTTKEEKTFLSFPLRVLLQDKDGRNETVEISVSKEGSQKKASGYRNGSRVEITGTLLLKRRGEKLYFNLFADRIGPAAEITDSIKGELLFRGKVGKNIEERKDKKDKSYTMFSAFSTEKVDENFEYQWVRFFCFDRQREEWLQPGVKVEAKGELTVSVHNGKPDISCRVTELAPYVPEADNHQQ
;
A
#
# COMPACT_ATOMS: atom_id res chain seq x y z
N MET A 1 -2.13 10.89 2.55
CA MET A 1 -1.23 9.88 3.19
C MET A 1 -1.82 8.50 2.96
N ILE A 2 -0.98 7.56 2.54
CA ILE A 2 -1.34 6.14 2.36
C ILE A 2 -0.36 5.30 3.16
N LYS A 3 -0.89 4.55 4.12
CA LYS A 3 -0.12 3.66 4.99
C LYS A 3 -0.84 2.32 5.08
N CYS A 4 -0.12 1.21 4.96
CA CYS A 4 -0.73 -0.11 5.04
C CYS A 4 -0.01 -0.95 6.10
N ASN A 5 -0.78 -1.61 6.96
CA ASN A 5 -0.26 -2.64 7.85
C ASN A 5 -0.43 -3.98 7.14
N VAL A 6 0.68 -4.64 6.80
CA VAL A 6 0.65 -5.77 5.87
C VAL A 6 1.38 -7.00 6.39
N THR A 7 0.97 -8.14 5.85
CA THR A 7 1.76 -9.37 5.78
C THR A 7 2.02 -9.67 4.32
N VAL A 8 3.29 -9.82 3.96
CA VAL A 8 3.74 -10.06 2.59
C VAL A 8 4.52 -11.35 2.52
N CYS A 9 4.13 -12.24 1.60
CA CYS A 9 4.88 -13.44 1.23
C CYS A 9 5.52 -13.24 -0.14
N GLY A 10 6.80 -13.54 -0.25
CA GLY A 10 7.54 -13.38 -1.49
C GLY A 10 8.93 -13.97 -1.43
N THR A 11 9.71 -13.69 -2.48
CA THR A 11 11.08 -14.21 -2.63
C THR A 11 12.08 -13.08 -2.61
N ILE A 12 13.12 -13.19 -1.81
CA ILE A 12 14.23 -12.23 -1.75
C ILE A 12 14.92 -12.20 -3.12
N GLY A 13 14.98 -11.02 -3.73
CA GLY A 13 15.51 -10.83 -5.07
C GLY A 13 17.03 -10.62 -5.14
N ARG A 14 17.66 -10.30 -4.02
CA ARG A 14 19.10 -10.10 -3.85
C ARG A 14 19.46 -10.21 -2.38
N ASP A 15 20.69 -10.65 -2.07
CA ASP A 15 21.20 -10.71 -0.71
C ASP A 15 21.02 -9.38 0.02
N ALA A 16 20.68 -9.46 1.30
CA ALA A 16 20.53 -8.28 2.13
C ALA A 16 21.84 -7.49 2.26
N SER A 17 21.73 -6.18 2.18
CA SER A 17 22.82 -5.24 2.40
C SER A 17 22.56 -4.35 3.62
N MET A 18 23.62 -3.84 4.20
CA MET A 18 23.54 -2.90 5.32
C MET A 18 23.57 -1.46 4.81
N ARG A 19 22.75 -0.63 5.42
CA ARG A 19 22.77 0.83 5.21
C ARG A 19 22.79 1.53 6.56
N THR A 20 23.63 2.51 6.69
CA THR A 20 23.67 3.40 7.87
C THR A 20 23.09 4.75 7.48
N THR A 21 22.14 5.25 8.26
CA THR A 21 21.57 6.57 8.08
C THR A 21 22.51 7.66 8.61
N LYS A 22 22.23 8.93 8.30
CA LYS A 22 22.97 10.09 8.85
C LYS A 22 22.89 10.17 10.38
N GLU A 23 21.88 9.53 10.98
CA GLU A 23 21.67 9.45 12.44
C GLU A 23 22.32 8.19 13.05
N GLU A 24 23.27 7.56 12.35
CA GLU A 24 24.00 6.35 12.77
C GLU A 24 23.13 5.10 12.99
N LYS A 25 21.84 5.13 12.59
CA LYS A 25 21.00 3.95 12.64
C LYS A 25 21.32 3.03 11.49
N THR A 26 21.48 1.75 11.81
CA THR A 26 21.83 0.72 10.84
C THR A 26 20.60 -0.09 10.45
N PHE A 27 20.34 -0.16 9.15
CA PHE A 27 19.25 -0.94 8.56
C PHE A 27 19.80 -1.98 7.61
N LEU A 28 19.27 -3.20 7.70
CA LEU A 28 19.39 -4.16 6.61
C LEU A 28 18.32 -3.85 5.56
N SER A 29 18.64 -4.04 4.30
CA SER A 29 17.68 -3.87 3.22
C SER A 29 17.90 -4.86 2.08
N PHE A 30 16.80 -5.29 1.46
CA PHE A 30 16.78 -6.16 0.29
C PHE A 30 15.51 -5.92 -0.54
N PRO A 31 15.56 -6.19 -1.85
CA PRO A 31 14.36 -6.23 -2.67
C PRO A 31 13.63 -7.56 -2.48
N LEU A 32 12.33 -7.49 -2.26
CA LEU A 32 11.42 -8.63 -2.23
C LEU A 32 10.62 -8.65 -3.52
N ARG A 33 10.62 -9.77 -4.22
CA ARG A 33 9.76 -10.01 -5.39
C ARG A 33 8.51 -10.73 -4.95
N VAL A 34 7.36 -10.17 -5.32
CA VAL A 34 6.04 -10.73 -5.06
C VAL A 34 5.35 -10.95 -6.38
N LEU A 35 5.00 -12.20 -6.67
CA LEU A 35 4.34 -12.60 -7.90
C LEU A 35 2.82 -12.50 -7.69
N LEU A 36 2.18 -11.58 -8.40
CA LEU A 36 0.74 -11.39 -8.38
C LEU A 36 0.14 -11.86 -9.70
N GLN A 37 -1.05 -12.46 -9.66
CA GLN A 37 -1.80 -12.76 -10.86
C GLN A 37 -2.66 -11.56 -11.25
N ASP A 38 -2.64 -11.22 -12.53
CA ASP A 38 -3.60 -10.27 -13.09
C ASP A 38 -4.96 -10.94 -13.30
N LYS A 39 -5.94 -10.16 -13.77
CA LYS A 39 -7.30 -10.65 -14.04
C LYS A 39 -7.37 -11.69 -15.17
N ASP A 40 -6.36 -11.73 -16.03
CA ASP A 40 -6.24 -12.63 -17.16
C ASP A 40 -5.40 -13.88 -16.80
N GLY A 41 -5.02 -14.03 -15.53
CA GLY A 41 -4.21 -15.15 -15.03
C GLY A 41 -2.73 -15.05 -15.35
N ARG A 42 -2.26 -13.90 -15.85
CA ARG A 42 -0.84 -13.66 -16.09
C ARG A 42 -0.15 -13.31 -14.78
N ASN A 43 1.07 -13.79 -14.65
CA ASN A 43 1.90 -13.48 -13.50
C ASN A 43 2.67 -12.19 -13.72
N GLU A 44 2.47 -11.25 -12.82
CA GLU A 44 3.16 -9.96 -12.80
C GLU A 44 3.96 -9.81 -11.50
N THR A 45 5.17 -9.34 -11.59
CA THR A 45 6.05 -9.19 -10.42
C THR A 45 6.01 -7.76 -9.91
N VAL A 46 5.69 -7.61 -8.62
CA VAL A 46 5.87 -6.37 -7.87
C VAL A 46 7.15 -6.48 -7.06
N GLU A 47 8.01 -5.47 -7.16
CA GLU A 47 9.20 -5.36 -6.33
C GLU A 47 8.94 -4.44 -5.14
N ILE A 48 9.22 -4.94 -3.93
CA ILE A 48 9.08 -4.22 -2.68
C ILE A 48 10.45 -4.00 -2.08
N SER A 49 10.80 -2.77 -1.77
CA SER A 49 12.01 -2.44 -1.02
C SER A 49 11.76 -2.68 0.46
N VAL A 50 12.38 -3.71 1.02
CA VAL A 50 12.28 -4.05 2.44
C VAL A 50 13.43 -3.42 3.20
N SER A 51 13.11 -2.84 4.36
CA SER A 51 14.09 -2.38 5.33
C SER A 51 13.71 -2.80 6.74
N LYS A 52 14.71 -3.14 7.55
CA LYS A 52 14.57 -3.49 8.96
C LYS A 52 15.76 -2.98 9.74
N GLU A 53 15.53 -2.40 10.90
CA GLU A 53 16.61 -2.09 11.82
C GLU A 53 17.30 -3.38 12.28
N GLY A 54 18.63 -3.41 12.23
CA GLY A 54 19.36 -4.64 12.54
C GLY A 54 20.87 -4.53 12.32
N SER A 55 21.54 -5.65 12.60
CA SER A 55 23.00 -5.79 12.51
C SER A 55 23.44 -6.63 11.31
N GLN A 56 24.72 -6.51 10.94
CA GLN A 56 25.37 -7.31 9.90
C GLN A 56 25.15 -8.83 10.09
N LYS A 57 25.19 -9.32 11.33
CA LYS A 57 24.96 -10.75 11.63
C LYS A 57 23.56 -11.20 11.22
N LYS A 58 22.55 -10.34 11.37
CA LYS A 58 21.17 -10.64 10.91
C LYS A 58 21.06 -10.59 9.40
N ALA A 59 21.75 -9.65 8.74
CA ALA A 59 21.71 -9.51 7.28
C ALA A 59 22.17 -10.77 6.55
N SER A 60 23.18 -11.48 7.06
CA SER A 60 23.72 -12.71 6.45
C SER A 60 22.71 -13.86 6.32
N GLY A 61 21.63 -13.83 7.07
CA GLY A 61 20.54 -14.82 6.99
C GLY A 61 19.53 -14.58 5.85
N TYR A 62 19.53 -13.38 5.22
CA TYR A 62 18.57 -13.03 4.17
C TYR A 62 19.24 -13.08 2.80
N ARG A 63 19.10 -14.23 2.14
CA ARG A 63 19.78 -14.56 0.88
C ARG A 63 18.84 -14.49 -0.31
N ASN A 64 19.41 -14.16 -1.46
CA ASN A 64 18.71 -14.23 -2.74
C ASN A 64 18.05 -15.61 -2.94
N GLY A 65 16.81 -15.62 -3.41
CA GLY A 65 16.02 -16.82 -3.65
C GLY A 65 15.32 -17.39 -2.41
N SER A 66 15.61 -16.89 -1.20
CA SER A 66 14.91 -17.32 0.01
C SER A 66 13.46 -16.81 0.01
N ARG A 67 12.53 -17.68 0.37
CA ARG A 67 11.12 -17.31 0.59
C ARG A 67 10.90 -16.85 2.01
N VAL A 68 10.27 -15.72 2.15
CA VAL A 68 10.02 -15.09 3.45
C VAL A 68 8.59 -14.58 3.56
N GLU A 69 8.11 -14.57 4.80
CA GLU A 69 6.92 -13.85 5.22
C GLU A 69 7.34 -12.65 6.08
N ILE A 70 6.83 -11.48 5.73
CA ILE A 70 7.20 -10.22 6.36
C ILE A 70 5.94 -9.52 6.85
N THR A 71 5.90 -9.20 8.14
CA THR A 71 4.90 -8.28 8.70
C THR A 71 5.52 -6.91 8.91
N GLY A 72 4.77 -5.86 8.63
CA GLY A 72 5.26 -4.51 8.81
C GLY A 72 4.38 -3.42 8.19
N THR A 73 4.95 -2.24 8.07
CA THR A 73 4.30 -1.08 7.48
C THR A 73 4.75 -0.86 6.05
N LEU A 74 3.82 -0.92 5.11
CA LEU A 74 4.04 -0.64 3.70
C LEU A 74 3.64 0.80 3.40
N LEU A 75 4.57 1.57 2.86
CA LEU A 75 4.34 2.91 2.33
C LEU A 75 4.37 2.88 0.81
N LEU A 76 3.37 3.50 0.21
CA LEU A 76 3.25 3.67 -1.24
C LEU A 76 3.72 5.07 -1.61
N LYS A 77 4.72 5.17 -2.47
CA LYS A 77 5.29 6.45 -2.93
C LYS A 77 5.28 6.52 -4.44
N ARG A 78 4.60 7.50 -4.99
CA ARG A 78 4.64 7.78 -6.42
C ARG A 78 5.78 8.76 -6.74
N ARG A 79 6.45 8.51 -7.86
CA ARG A 79 7.44 9.41 -8.45
C ARG A 79 7.25 9.35 -9.96
N GLY A 80 6.61 10.37 -10.50
CA GLY A 80 6.17 10.36 -11.90
C GLY A 80 5.21 9.20 -12.18
N GLU A 81 5.52 8.40 -13.17
CA GLU A 81 4.71 7.24 -13.55
C GLU A 81 4.94 5.99 -12.68
N LYS A 82 6.01 5.97 -11.88
CA LYS A 82 6.40 4.79 -11.10
C LYS A 82 5.84 4.83 -9.68
N LEU A 83 5.26 3.70 -9.25
CA LEU A 83 4.85 3.47 -7.87
C LEU A 83 5.89 2.61 -7.16
N TYR A 84 6.42 3.12 -6.05
CA TYR A 84 7.39 2.44 -5.20
C TYR A 84 6.69 1.89 -3.96
N PHE A 85 7.05 0.65 -3.63
CA PHE A 85 6.59 -0.07 -2.45
C PHE A 85 7.74 -0.15 -1.46
N ASN A 86 7.61 0.51 -0.30
CA ASN A 86 8.63 0.52 0.75
C ASN A 86 8.05 -0.13 2.01
N LEU A 87 8.58 -1.29 2.37
CA LEU A 87 8.15 -2.07 3.53
C LEU A 87 9.15 -1.95 4.67
N PHE A 88 8.72 -1.34 5.75
CA PHE A 88 9.44 -1.32 7.03
C PHE A 88 9.01 -2.55 7.82
N ALA A 89 9.91 -3.53 7.90
CA ALA A 89 9.61 -4.82 8.47
C ALA A 89 9.71 -4.81 10.00
N ASP A 90 8.63 -5.24 10.67
CA ASP A 90 8.63 -5.52 12.10
C ASP A 90 9.20 -6.93 12.34
N ARG A 91 8.74 -7.91 11.56
CA ARG A 91 9.18 -9.30 11.63
C ARG A 91 9.41 -9.87 10.24
N ILE A 92 10.48 -10.66 10.12
CA ILE A 92 10.80 -11.44 8.93
C ILE A 92 11.00 -12.89 9.37
N GLY A 93 10.27 -13.80 8.77
CA GLY A 93 10.37 -15.24 9.03
C GLY A 93 10.27 -16.06 7.74
N PRO A 94 10.45 -17.40 7.84
CA PRO A 94 10.21 -18.27 6.69
C PRO A 94 8.74 -18.21 6.28
N ALA A 95 8.48 -18.20 4.96
CA ALA A 95 7.12 -18.26 4.46
C ALA A 95 6.52 -19.65 4.68
N ALA A 96 5.35 -19.68 5.32
CA ALA A 96 4.58 -20.93 5.47
C ALA A 96 3.78 -21.24 4.19
N GLU A 97 3.38 -20.23 3.43
CA GLU A 97 2.61 -20.38 2.21
C GLU A 97 3.52 -20.45 0.97
N ILE A 98 3.11 -21.28 0.00
CA ILE A 98 3.80 -21.42 -1.30
C ILE A 98 3.48 -20.23 -2.21
N THR A 99 2.29 -19.65 -2.06
CA THR A 99 1.79 -18.56 -2.90
C THR A 99 2.27 -17.20 -2.39
N ASP A 100 2.70 -16.35 -3.32
CA ASP A 100 3.03 -14.97 -3.00
C ASP A 100 1.76 -14.16 -2.73
N SER A 101 1.85 -13.20 -1.81
CA SER A 101 0.70 -12.37 -1.45
C SER A 101 1.11 -11.06 -0.78
N ILE A 102 0.24 -10.07 -0.92
CA ILE A 102 0.24 -8.82 -0.14
C ILE A 102 -1.13 -8.72 0.50
N LYS A 103 -1.22 -8.93 1.80
CA LYS A 103 -2.48 -8.89 2.57
C LYS A 103 -2.36 -7.89 3.69
N GLY A 104 -3.41 -7.16 3.96
CA GLY A 104 -3.42 -6.25 5.09
C GLY A 104 -4.46 -5.17 5.02
N GLU A 105 -4.28 -4.17 5.86
CA GLU A 105 -5.20 -3.07 6.05
C GLU A 105 -4.58 -1.77 5.51
N LEU A 106 -5.36 -1.08 4.70
CA LEU A 106 -5.02 0.24 4.17
C LEU A 106 -5.63 1.32 5.06
N LEU A 107 -4.83 2.31 5.41
CA LEU A 107 -5.21 3.56 6.04
C LEU A 107 -4.96 4.69 5.04
N PHE A 108 -5.99 5.44 4.73
CA PHE A 108 -5.97 6.46 3.68
C PHE A 108 -6.51 7.80 4.20
N ARG A 109 -5.82 8.87 3.83
CA ARG A 109 -6.33 10.24 3.92
C ARG A 109 -6.10 10.94 2.60
N GLY A 110 -7.16 11.51 2.03
CA GLY A 110 -7.06 12.18 0.75
C GLY A 110 -8.37 12.81 0.30
N LYS A 111 -8.47 13.09 -0.99
CA LYS A 111 -9.58 13.80 -1.59
C LYS A 111 -10.32 12.90 -2.58
N VAL A 112 -11.65 12.89 -2.49
CA VAL A 112 -12.51 12.12 -3.39
C VAL A 112 -12.46 12.71 -4.80
N GLY A 113 -12.32 11.84 -5.78
CA GLY A 113 -12.34 12.18 -7.20
C GLY A 113 -13.73 12.56 -7.71
N LYS A 114 -13.83 12.82 -9.00
CA LYS A 114 -15.07 13.31 -9.63
C LYS A 114 -16.19 12.26 -9.68
N ASN A 115 -15.84 10.99 -9.85
CA ASN A 115 -16.81 9.93 -10.11
C ASN A 115 -17.07 9.10 -8.86
N ILE A 116 -18.33 9.06 -8.46
CA ILE A 116 -18.85 8.17 -7.42
C ILE A 116 -19.98 7.39 -8.07
N GLU A 117 -19.85 6.07 -8.09
CA GLU A 117 -20.78 5.18 -8.81
C GLU A 117 -21.46 4.23 -7.84
N GLU A 118 -22.76 4.07 -7.99
CA GLU A 118 -23.50 2.98 -7.37
C GLU A 118 -23.60 1.83 -8.36
N ARG A 119 -23.17 0.65 -7.96
CA ARG A 119 -23.16 -0.56 -8.77
C ARG A 119 -23.81 -1.70 -8.05
N LYS A 120 -24.11 -2.77 -8.78
CA LYS A 120 -24.60 -4.02 -8.23
C LYS A 120 -23.58 -5.13 -8.47
N ASP A 121 -23.43 -5.99 -7.47
CA ASP A 121 -22.62 -7.19 -7.58
C ASP A 121 -23.37 -8.32 -8.32
N LYS A 122 -22.71 -9.48 -8.48
CA LYS A 122 -23.31 -10.66 -9.12
C LYS A 122 -24.52 -11.22 -8.39
N LYS A 123 -24.76 -10.81 -7.15
CA LYS A 123 -25.91 -11.22 -6.31
C LYS A 123 -26.96 -10.11 -6.21
N ASP A 124 -26.92 -9.13 -7.12
CA ASP A 124 -27.82 -7.95 -7.16
C ASP A 124 -27.75 -7.04 -5.91
N LYS A 125 -26.68 -7.17 -5.11
CA LYS A 125 -26.46 -6.30 -3.96
C LYS A 125 -25.77 -5.00 -4.41
N SER A 126 -26.31 -3.87 -4.00
CA SER A 126 -25.76 -2.56 -4.30
C SER A 126 -24.46 -2.31 -3.50
N TYR A 127 -23.49 -1.67 -4.14
CA TYR A 127 -22.30 -1.16 -3.51
C TYR A 127 -21.89 0.18 -4.13
N THR A 128 -21.22 1.01 -3.35
CA THR A 128 -20.67 2.28 -3.85
C THR A 128 -19.21 2.09 -4.22
N MET A 129 -18.82 2.58 -5.38
CA MET A 129 -17.44 2.63 -5.85
C MET A 129 -17.03 4.08 -6.09
N PHE A 130 -15.87 4.47 -5.58
CA PHE A 130 -15.27 5.77 -5.87
C PHE A 130 -13.74 5.66 -5.88
N SER A 131 -13.09 6.66 -6.46
CA SER A 131 -11.64 6.81 -6.37
C SER A 131 -11.31 8.07 -5.60
N ALA A 132 -10.26 8.01 -4.80
CA ALA A 132 -9.72 9.17 -4.11
C ALA A 132 -8.19 9.19 -4.25
N PHE A 133 -7.60 10.34 -4.14
CA PHE A 133 -6.17 10.52 -4.24
C PHE A 133 -5.58 11.14 -2.98
N SER A 134 -4.42 10.66 -2.62
CA SER A 134 -3.55 11.26 -1.61
C SER A 134 -2.46 12.06 -2.32
N THR A 135 -2.14 13.22 -1.80
CA THR A 135 -1.12 14.12 -2.34
C THR A 135 0.11 14.10 -1.46
N GLU A 136 1.29 13.98 -2.06
CA GLU A 136 2.58 14.15 -1.41
C GLU A 136 3.35 15.28 -2.12
N LYS A 137 3.88 16.23 -1.35
CA LYS A 137 4.79 17.24 -1.89
C LYS A 137 6.18 16.63 -2.02
N VAL A 138 6.75 16.68 -3.21
CA VAL A 138 8.09 16.19 -3.53
C VAL A 138 8.83 17.30 -4.21
N ASP A 139 9.81 17.86 -3.50
CA ASP A 139 10.51 19.08 -3.90
C ASP A 139 9.53 20.23 -4.16
N GLU A 140 9.46 20.75 -5.37
CA GLU A 140 8.54 21.80 -5.78
C GLU A 140 7.23 21.27 -6.42
N ASN A 141 7.11 19.95 -6.61
CA ASN A 141 5.99 19.32 -7.29
C ASN A 141 5.08 18.56 -6.32
N PHE A 142 3.86 18.28 -6.78
CA PHE A 142 2.92 17.41 -6.08
C PHE A 142 2.75 16.09 -6.83
N GLU A 143 2.90 14.99 -6.11
CA GLU A 143 2.63 13.65 -6.61
C GLU A 143 1.28 13.17 -6.08
N TYR A 144 0.53 12.50 -6.93
CA TYR A 144 -0.82 12.05 -6.63
C TYR A 144 -0.88 10.52 -6.72
N GLN A 145 -1.27 9.87 -5.63
CA GLN A 145 -1.52 8.44 -5.63
C GLN A 145 -3.01 8.17 -5.48
N TRP A 146 -3.59 7.57 -6.51
CA TRP A 146 -4.97 7.16 -6.55
C TRP A 146 -5.18 5.79 -5.90
N VAL A 147 -6.31 5.65 -5.20
CA VAL A 147 -6.82 4.41 -4.64
C VAL A 147 -8.29 4.28 -5.02
N ARG A 148 -8.70 3.09 -5.40
CA ARG A 148 -10.11 2.75 -5.69
C ARG A 148 -10.74 2.13 -4.47
N PHE A 149 -11.90 2.65 -4.07
CA PHE A 149 -12.62 2.23 -2.88
C PHE A 149 -13.93 1.54 -3.23
N PHE A 150 -14.21 0.45 -2.51
CA PHE A 150 -15.46 -0.31 -2.64
C PHE A 150 -16.13 -0.37 -1.28
N CYS A 151 -17.34 0.19 -1.19
CA CYS A 151 -18.18 0.20 0.01
C CYS A 151 -19.34 -0.77 -0.20
N PHE A 152 -19.24 -1.95 0.40
CA PHE A 152 -20.29 -2.95 0.39
C PHE A 152 -21.18 -2.81 1.64
N ASP A 153 -22.41 -3.35 1.55
CA ASP A 153 -23.35 -3.51 2.67
C ASP A 153 -23.72 -2.21 3.41
N ARG A 154 -23.57 -1.05 2.74
CA ARG A 154 -24.01 0.25 3.25
C ARG A 154 -24.51 1.14 2.12
N GLN A 155 -25.46 2.00 2.45
CA GLN A 155 -25.89 3.05 1.54
C GLN A 155 -24.82 4.14 1.45
N ARG A 156 -24.80 4.84 0.33
CA ARG A 156 -23.93 6.01 0.14
C ARG A 156 -24.33 7.10 1.15
N GLU A 157 -23.34 7.57 1.88
CA GLU A 157 -23.50 8.71 2.79
C GLU A 157 -23.69 10.00 1.97
N GLU A 158 -24.61 10.87 2.40
CA GLU A 158 -24.89 12.14 1.70
C GLU A 158 -23.66 13.06 1.61
N TRP A 159 -22.80 13.04 2.63
CA TRP A 159 -21.57 13.83 2.64
C TRP A 159 -20.51 13.33 1.66
N LEU A 160 -20.59 12.09 1.18
CA LEU A 160 -19.64 11.53 0.22
C LEU A 160 -19.86 12.12 -1.16
N GLN A 161 -19.21 13.24 -1.42
CA GLN A 161 -19.30 14.02 -2.65
C GLN A 161 -17.91 14.22 -3.29
N PRO A 162 -17.85 14.46 -4.61
CA PRO A 162 -16.60 14.82 -5.27
C PRO A 162 -15.91 16.00 -4.58
N GLY A 163 -14.61 15.87 -4.36
CA GLY A 163 -13.78 16.91 -3.76
C GLY A 163 -13.74 16.93 -2.23
N VAL A 164 -14.56 16.14 -1.55
CA VAL A 164 -14.53 16.04 -0.08
C VAL A 164 -13.23 15.35 0.36
N LYS A 165 -12.65 15.81 1.46
CA LYS A 165 -11.53 15.11 2.12
C LYS A 165 -12.08 13.97 2.97
N VAL A 166 -11.48 12.81 2.82
CA VAL A 166 -11.91 11.59 3.51
C VAL A 166 -10.76 10.89 4.23
N GLU A 167 -11.13 10.23 5.30
CA GLU A 167 -10.34 9.19 5.92
C GLU A 167 -11.03 7.85 5.68
N ALA A 168 -10.28 6.86 5.17
CA ALA A 168 -10.80 5.54 4.89
C ALA A 168 -9.85 4.47 5.44
N LYS A 169 -10.44 3.37 5.89
CA LYS A 169 -9.75 2.19 6.37
C LYS A 169 -10.41 0.95 5.78
N GLY A 170 -9.62 -0.05 5.47
CA GLY A 170 -10.17 -1.30 4.94
C GLY A 170 -9.13 -2.25 4.40
N GLU A 171 -9.61 -3.32 3.81
CA GLU A 171 -8.79 -4.38 3.25
C GLU A 171 -8.07 -3.91 1.99
N LEU A 172 -6.76 -4.01 2.00
CA LEU A 172 -5.89 -3.67 0.87
C LEU A 172 -5.94 -4.77 -0.19
N THR A 173 -6.06 -4.36 -1.45
CA THR A 173 -5.77 -5.20 -2.60
C THR A 173 -4.77 -4.49 -3.51
N VAL A 174 -3.67 -5.16 -3.81
CA VAL A 174 -2.71 -4.76 -4.83
C VAL A 174 -2.88 -5.69 -6.02
N SER A 175 -3.18 -5.13 -7.16
CA SER A 175 -3.25 -5.87 -8.42
C SER A 175 -2.34 -5.21 -9.46
N VAL A 176 -2.04 -5.92 -10.53
CA VAL A 176 -1.28 -5.36 -11.65
C VAL A 176 -2.15 -5.42 -12.89
N HIS A 177 -2.15 -4.36 -13.66
CA HIS A 177 -2.86 -4.30 -14.93
C HIS A 177 -1.97 -3.63 -15.98
N ASN A 178 -1.64 -4.36 -17.04
CA ASN A 178 -0.70 -3.91 -18.08
C ASN A 178 0.63 -3.39 -17.52
N GLY A 179 1.23 -4.13 -16.58
CA GLY A 179 2.49 -3.75 -15.94
C GLY A 179 2.40 -2.60 -14.94
N LYS A 180 1.19 -2.06 -14.70
CA LYS A 180 0.98 -0.95 -13.75
C LYS A 180 0.26 -1.45 -12.49
N PRO A 181 0.82 -1.26 -11.28
CA PRO A 181 0.15 -1.57 -10.06
C PRO A 181 -1.11 -0.71 -9.86
N ASP A 182 -2.20 -1.35 -9.48
CA ASP A 182 -3.48 -0.74 -9.10
C ASP A 182 -3.77 -1.05 -7.63
N ILE A 183 -4.14 -0.03 -6.88
CA ILE A 183 -4.40 -0.11 -5.45
C ILE A 183 -5.89 0.06 -5.23
N SER A 184 -6.48 -0.89 -4.53
CA SER A 184 -7.87 -0.80 -4.12
C SER A 184 -8.07 -1.17 -2.66
N CYS A 185 -9.18 -0.73 -2.10
CA CYS A 185 -9.56 -0.92 -0.72
C CYS A 185 -11.03 -1.31 -0.62
N ARG A 186 -11.29 -2.45 0.03
CA ARG A 186 -12.63 -2.78 0.51
C ARG A 186 -12.84 -2.08 1.86
N VAL A 187 -13.67 -1.07 1.85
CA VAL A 187 -13.86 -0.16 2.98
C VAL A 187 -14.52 -0.86 4.17
N THR A 188 -13.93 -0.71 5.35
CA THR A 188 -14.53 -1.06 6.64
C THR A 188 -14.96 0.17 7.41
N GLU A 189 -14.17 1.25 7.33
CA GLU A 189 -14.46 2.53 7.99
C GLU A 189 -14.29 3.67 6.99
N LEU A 190 -15.20 4.63 6.99
CA LEU A 190 -15.17 5.80 6.12
C LEU A 190 -15.76 7.00 6.86
N ALA A 191 -15.04 8.10 6.88
CA ALA A 191 -15.46 9.34 7.52
C ALA A 191 -14.97 10.58 6.74
N PRO A 192 -15.64 11.74 6.88
CA PRO A 192 -15.07 13.00 6.46
C PRO A 192 -13.79 13.28 7.25
N TYR A 193 -12.77 13.78 6.57
CA TYR A 193 -11.53 14.19 7.21
C TYR A 193 -11.42 15.71 7.23
N VAL A 194 -11.41 16.28 8.42
CA VAL A 194 -11.11 17.69 8.65
C VAL A 194 -9.66 17.78 9.11
N PRO A 195 -8.74 18.36 8.32
CA PRO A 195 -7.37 18.60 8.79
C PRO A 195 -7.43 19.47 10.04
N GLU A 196 -6.67 19.11 11.06
CA GLU A 196 -6.42 20.04 12.16
C GLU A 196 -5.85 21.33 11.55
N ALA A 197 -6.47 22.47 11.87
CA ALA A 197 -5.93 23.77 11.47
C ALA A 197 -4.51 23.85 12.05
N ASP A 198 -3.52 24.16 11.21
CA ASP A 198 -2.16 24.43 11.66
C ASP A 198 -2.23 25.56 12.71
N ASN A 199 -2.23 25.18 13.98
CA ASN A 199 -2.04 26.09 15.10
C ASN A 199 -0.57 26.53 15.16
N HIS A 200 -0.10 27.19 14.09
CA HIS A 200 1.09 28.01 14.10
C HIS A 200 0.66 29.48 14.13
N GLN A 201 0.15 29.87 15.28
CA GLN A 201 0.18 31.25 15.74
C GLN A 201 0.79 31.24 17.15
N GLN A 202 2.04 31.48 17.23
CA GLN A 202 2.77 32.48 18.04
C GLN A 202 4.26 32.21 18.03
#